data_c5d3725c6465ce056b821c4b6b7a59d2
#
_entry.id   c5d3725c6465ce056b821c4b6b7a59d2
#
_cell.length_a   1.000
_cell.length_b   1.000
_cell.length_c   1.000
_cell.angle_alpha   90.00
_cell.angle_beta   90.00
_cell.angle_gamma   90.00
#
_symmetry.space_group_name_H-M   'P 1'
#
loop_
_entity.id
_entity.type
_entity.pdbx_description
1 polymer ?
#
loop_
_entity_poly.entity_id
_entity_poly.type
_entity_poly.pdbx_seq_one_letter_code
_entity_poly.pdbx_strand_id
1 'polypeptide(L)'
;MQSNVTFPSKRIMLSLFVCSVLPILLMGRSFLQSDNIFSGLASIGFGIFFTLLCFVPFYSIKHRTRLDFSAFAKNTSQTGFFFVSSYYCMYFTVITVSFLIRFCDMFVSGVNPDVDTKVIAFLILCICVYGASKGINPLSRVSIFVLAFLIIAFAVIFFGNIKSFEFAPNSTFVTPDFSNIRSNVADCLIFAFLPVIFGFNSTSTKNLSIKQPVITTLIIFGTLMLTLFFTDFVIGAYSAQQPFSVQLLSKTAYFGDMKGFDSFYLAAVTACIFVFVTAVLISVSNCIVNTSSKRTLVFVSIIALIMFVLFVCADSYNTVKEL
;
A
#
# COMPACT_ATOMS: atom_id res chain seq x y z
N MET A 1 11.34 6.35 32.18
CA MET A 1 10.35 5.25 32.27
C MET A 1 9.86 4.97 30.86
N GLN A 2 10.45 3.99 30.17
CA GLN A 2 9.90 3.44 28.94
C GLN A 2 8.76 2.52 29.38
N SER A 3 7.52 2.94 29.16
CA SER A 3 6.39 2.05 29.28
C SER A 3 6.59 0.94 28.22
N ASN A 4 6.88 -0.26 28.69
CA ASN A 4 6.87 -1.48 27.88
C ASN A 4 5.43 -1.73 27.38
N VAL A 5 4.96 -0.94 26.44
CA VAL A 5 3.68 -1.14 25.80
C VAL A 5 3.85 -2.29 24.84
N THR A 6 3.54 -3.48 25.30
CA THR A 6 3.50 -4.67 24.46
C THR A 6 2.34 -4.55 23.47
N PHE A 7 2.64 -4.34 22.22
CA PHE A 7 1.62 -4.33 21.17
C PHE A 7 1.08 -5.72 20.92
N PRO A 8 -0.21 -5.92 20.81
CA PRO A 8 -0.73 -7.16 20.28
C PRO A 8 -0.32 -7.26 18.80
N SER A 9 0.51 -8.25 18.49
CA SER A 9 1.05 -8.55 17.15
C SER A 9 -0.02 -8.54 16.05
N LYS A 10 -1.25 -8.94 16.37
CA LYS A 10 -2.41 -8.96 15.48
C LYS A 10 -2.80 -7.57 14.95
N ARG A 11 -2.76 -6.53 15.78
CA ARG A 11 -3.15 -5.15 15.36
C ARG A 11 -2.17 -4.54 14.38
N ILE A 12 -0.89 -4.81 14.54
CA ILE A 12 0.15 -4.36 13.59
C ILE A 12 -0.04 -5.06 12.25
N MET A 13 -0.37 -6.35 12.25
CA MET A 13 -0.67 -7.08 11.02
C MET A 13 -1.88 -6.52 10.27
N LEU A 14 -2.92 -6.10 10.97
CA LEU A 14 -4.07 -5.43 10.36
C LEU A 14 -3.68 -4.08 9.73
N SER A 15 -2.82 -3.30 10.38
CA SER A 15 -2.30 -2.06 9.81
C SER A 15 -1.50 -2.32 8.53
N LEU A 16 -0.66 -3.35 8.55
CA LEU A 16 0.12 -3.76 7.38
C LEU A 16 -0.77 -4.24 6.24
N PHE A 17 -1.84 -4.97 6.55
CA PHE A 17 -2.82 -5.39 5.56
C PHE A 17 -3.44 -4.18 4.86
N VAL A 18 -3.94 -3.20 5.62
CA VAL A 18 -4.51 -1.97 5.07
C VAL A 18 -3.50 -1.23 4.17
N CYS A 19 -2.25 -1.10 4.63
CA CYS A 19 -1.21 -0.47 3.84
C CYS A 19 -0.94 -1.19 2.52
N SER A 20 -1.04 -2.51 2.51
CA SER A 20 -0.70 -3.34 1.35
C SER A 20 -1.81 -3.45 0.33
N VAL A 21 -3.05 -3.23 0.75
CA VAL A 21 -4.20 -3.16 -0.17
C VAL A 21 -4.20 -1.86 -0.96
N LEU A 22 -3.57 -0.80 -0.46
CA LEU A 22 -3.51 0.49 -1.14
C LEU A 22 -2.99 0.42 -2.58
N PRO A 23 -1.89 -0.30 -2.91
CA PRO A 23 -1.46 -0.47 -4.29
C PRO A 23 -2.53 -1.09 -5.20
N ILE A 24 -3.29 -2.06 -4.67
CA ILE A 24 -4.37 -2.72 -5.41
C ILE A 24 -5.47 -1.71 -5.74
N LEU A 25 -5.84 -0.88 -4.77
CA LEU A 25 -6.88 0.12 -4.93
C LEU A 25 -6.48 1.21 -5.93
N LEU A 26 -5.24 1.69 -5.87
CA LEU A 26 -4.78 2.79 -6.72
C LEU A 26 -4.36 2.37 -8.12
N MET A 27 -3.83 1.17 -8.29
CA MET A 27 -3.28 0.74 -9.57
C MET A 27 -4.20 -0.22 -10.34
N GLY A 28 -5.04 -0.99 -9.62
CA GLY A 28 -5.96 -1.93 -10.24
C GLY A 28 -5.29 -2.84 -11.26
N ARG A 29 -5.90 -3.01 -12.45
CA ARG A 29 -5.33 -3.83 -13.53
C ARG A 29 -4.13 -3.16 -14.22
N SER A 30 -4.04 -1.84 -14.24
CA SER A 30 -2.88 -1.13 -14.80
C SER A 30 -1.58 -1.52 -14.10
N PHE A 31 -1.67 -1.99 -12.87
CA PHE A 31 -0.58 -2.56 -12.09
C PHE A 31 -0.07 -3.88 -12.70
N LEU A 32 -0.96 -4.64 -13.31
CA LEU A 32 -0.64 -5.95 -13.91
C LEU A 32 -0.70 -5.93 -15.44
N GLN A 33 -0.75 -4.84 -16.11
CA GLN A 33 -0.70 -4.58 -17.57
C GLN A 33 -0.84 -5.82 -18.50
N SER A 34 -1.60 -6.83 -18.09
CA SER A 34 -1.69 -8.08 -18.83
C SER A 34 -3.03 -8.15 -19.54
N ASP A 35 -2.99 -8.28 -20.87
CA ASP A 35 -4.18 -8.58 -21.68
C ASP A 35 -4.69 -10.01 -21.43
N ASN A 36 -4.00 -10.76 -20.57
CA ASN A 36 -4.24 -12.16 -20.32
C ASN A 36 -4.32 -12.47 -18.82
N ILE A 37 -5.46 -13.03 -18.38
CA ILE A 37 -5.69 -13.44 -16.99
C ILE A 37 -4.60 -14.39 -16.48
N PHE A 38 -4.12 -15.33 -17.31
CA PHE A 38 -3.09 -16.29 -16.90
C PHE A 38 -1.75 -15.63 -16.60
N SER A 39 -1.32 -14.64 -17.40
CA SER A 39 -0.10 -13.90 -17.11
C SER A 39 -0.24 -13.08 -15.84
N GLY A 40 -1.43 -12.51 -15.57
CA GLY A 40 -1.75 -11.85 -14.32
C GLY A 40 -1.67 -12.80 -13.11
N LEU A 41 -2.29 -13.98 -13.19
CA LEU A 41 -2.25 -15.01 -12.15
C LEU A 41 -0.84 -15.53 -11.89
N ALA A 42 -0.06 -15.78 -12.94
CA ALA A 42 1.35 -16.19 -12.81
C ALA A 42 2.18 -15.11 -12.11
N SER A 43 1.99 -13.84 -12.50
CA SER A 43 2.67 -12.70 -11.88
C SER A 43 2.34 -12.56 -10.39
N ILE A 44 1.09 -12.79 -9.99
CA ILE A 44 0.66 -12.82 -8.60
C ILE A 44 1.35 -13.97 -7.86
N GLY A 45 1.43 -15.16 -8.46
CA GLY A 45 2.12 -16.32 -7.88
C GLY A 45 3.60 -16.02 -7.60
N PHE A 46 4.30 -15.44 -8.58
CA PHE A 46 5.68 -14.99 -8.38
C PHE A 46 5.79 -13.88 -7.33
N GLY A 47 4.85 -12.93 -7.32
CA GLY A 47 4.79 -11.88 -6.29
C GLY A 47 4.67 -12.43 -4.87
N ILE A 48 3.82 -13.45 -4.66
CA ILE A 48 3.70 -14.17 -3.39
C ILE A 48 5.06 -14.78 -3.01
N PHE A 49 5.67 -15.52 -3.93
CA PHE A 49 6.94 -16.20 -3.69
C PHE A 49 8.04 -15.22 -3.28
N PHE A 50 8.25 -14.14 -4.04
CA PHE A 50 9.25 -13.13 -3.73
C PHE A 50 8.98 -12.40 -2.42
N THR A 51 7.71 -12.05 -2.14
CA THR A 51 7.34 -11.41 -0.87
C THR A 51 7.63 -12.30 0.32
N LEU A 52 7.29 -13.58 0.24
CA LEU A 52 7.60 -14.55 1.30
C LEU A 52 9.11 -14.76 1.46
N LEU A 53 9.85 -14.78 0.36
CA LEU A 53 11.31 -14.87 0.38
C LEU A 53 11.94 -13.67 1.09
N CYS A 54 11.41 -12.46 0.87
CA CYS A 54 11.85 -11.25 1.58
C CYS A 54 11.59 -11.32 3.10
N PHE A 55 10.61 -12.09 3.58
CA PHE A 55 10.38 -12.27 5.01
C PHE A 55 11.44 -13.13 5.70
N VAL A 56 12.10 -14.03 4.98
CA VAL A 56 13.06 -14.98 5.53
C VAL A 56 14.19 -14.32 6.32
N PRO A 57 14.91 -13.31 5.80
CA PRO A 57 16.00 -12.67 6.53
C PRO A 57 15.51 -11.97 7.81
N PHE A 58 14.39 -11.25 7.76
CA PHE A 58 13.83 -10.57 8.94
C PHE A 58 13.41 -11.57 10.02
N TYR A 59 12.77 -12.67 9.62
CA TYR A 59 12.38 -13.72 10.54
C TYR A 59 13.59 -14.42 11.15
N SER A 60 14.61 -14.74 10.34
CA SER A 60 15.84 -15.40 10.79
C SER A 60 16.60 -14.56 11.82
N ILE A 61 16.74 -13.27 11.57
CA ILE A 61 17.37 -12.34 12.51
C ILE A 61 16.60 -12.31 13.83
N LYS A 62 15.29 -12.14 13.76
CA LYS A 62 14.44 -12.06 14.96
C LYS A 62 14.42 -13.35 15.75
N HIS A 63 14.40 -14.50 15.07
CA HIS A 63 14.41 -15.81 15.74
C HIS A 63 15.74 -16.11 16.43
N ARG A 64 16.87 -15.76 15.79
CA ARG A 64 18.22 -16.04 16.31
C ARG A 64 18.65 -15.05 17.39
N THR A 65 18.39 -13.75 17.19
CA THR A 65 18.95 -12.69 18.03
C THR A 65 17.95 -12.11 19.03
N ARG A 66 16.65 -12.38 18.85
CA ARG A 66 15.52 -11.74 19.57
C ARG A 66 15.52 -10.21 19.48
N LEU A 67 16.33 -9.65 18.58
CA LEU A 67 16.42 -8.23 18.30
C LEU A 67 15.59 -7.90 17.06
N ASP A 68 15.13 -6.67 17.00
CA ASP A 68 14.55 -6.14 15.78
C ASP A 68 15.65 -5.84 14.77
N PHE A 69 15.30 -5.78 13.48
CA PHE A 69 16.28 -5.59 12.41
C PHE A 69 17.11 -4.31 12.60
N SER A 70 16.47 -3.21 13.02
CA SER A 70 17.17 -1.95 13.31
C SER A 70 18.14 -2.06 14.48
N ALA A 71 17.73 -2.73 15.57
CA ALA A 71 18.57 -2.95 16.73
C ALA A 71 19.73 -3.92 16.41
N PHE A 72 19.47 -4.95 15.62
CA PHE A 72 20.50 -5.89 15.15
C PHE A 72 21.55 -5.17 14.29
N ALA A 73 21.11 -4.39 13.28
CA ALA A 73 22.01 -3.65 12.40
C ALA A 73 22.91 -2.67 13.20
N LYS A 74 22.30 -1.96 14.17
CA LYS A 74 23.03 -1.03 15.04
C LYS A 74 24.07 -1.72 15.92
N ASN A 75 23.76 -2.90 16.45
CA ASN A 75 24.66 -3.67 17.29
C ASN A 75 25.81 -4.32 16.49
N THR A 76 25.57 -4.59 15.19
CA THR A 76 26.58 -5.21 14.32
C THR A 76 27.58 -4.19 13.77
N SER A 77 27.09 -3.06 13.26
CA SER A 77 27.94 -1.99 12.70
C SER A 77 27.15 -0.69 12.63
N GLN A 78 27.69 0.37 13.25
CA GLN A 78 27.08 1.70 13.21
C GLN A 78 27.08 2.29 11.79
N THR A 79 28.15 2.09 11.05
CA THR A 79 28.27 2.53 9.65
C THR A 79 27.31 1.75 8.75
N GLY A 80 27.25 0.43 8.89
CA GLY A 80 26.30 -0.41 8.14
C GLY A 80 24.85 -0.04 8.44
N PHE A 81 24.52 0.27 9.69
CA PHE A 81 23.19 0.74 10.07
C PHE A 81 22.82 2.05 9.36
N PHE A 82 23.76 3.00 9.27
CA PHE A 82 23.53 4.28 8.60
C PHE A 82 23.21 4.08 7.10
N PHE A 83 23.97 3.27 6.38
CA PHE A 83 23.72 2.99 4.97
C PHE A 83 22.38 2.30 4.75
N VAL A 84 22.07 1.27 5.53
CA VAL A 84 20.81 0.54 5.43
C VAL A 84 19.62 1.45 5.74
N SER A 85 19.69 2.24 6.81
CA SER A 85 18.63 3.19 7.17
C SER A 85 18.42 4.25 6.11
N SER A 86 19.50 4.84 5.55
CA SER A 86 19.40 5.81 4.44
C SER A 86 18.73 5.20 3.21
N TYR A 87 19.13 4.00 2.81
CA TYR A 87 18.53 3.30 1.68
C TYR A 87 17.02 3.09 1.89
N TYR A 88 16.62 2.60 3.06
CA TYR A 88 15.20 2.39 3.36
C TYR A 88 14.41 3.69 3.46
N CYS A 89 15.00 4.76 4.02
CA CYS A 89 14.37 6.07 4.05
C CYS A 89 14.09 6.59 2.64
N MET A 90 15.07 6.50 1.72
CA MET A 90 14.88 6.88 0.32
C MET A 90 13.81 6.03 -0.35
N TYR A 91 13.87 4.72 -0.20
CA TYR A 91 12.89 3.78 -0.77
C TYR A 91 11.46 4.10 -0.32
N PHE A 92 11.23 4.26 0.99
CA PHE A 92 9.92 4.61 1.51
C PHE A 92 9.44 5.98 1.03
N THR A 93 10.33 6.96 0.95
CA THR A 93 9.99 8.29 0.48
C THR A 93 9.54 8.25 -0.98
N VAL A 94 10.29 7.59 -1.86
CA VAL A 94 9.96 7.47 -3.29
C VAL A 94 8.62 6.75 -3.49
N ILE A 95 8.41 5.60 -2.83
CA ILE A 95 7.16 4.86 -2.93
C ILE A 95 5.97 5.69 -2.43
N THR A 96 6.14 6.39 -1.30
CA THR A 96 5.06 7.23 -0.75
C THR A 96 4.68 8.36 -1.68
N VAL A 97 5.67 9.04 -2.27
CA VAL A 97 5.43 10.10 -3.26
C VAL A 97 4.71 9.54 -4.49
N SER A 98 5.13 8.38 -5.00
CA SER A 98 4.48 7.74 -6.15
C SER A 98 3.02 7.40 -5.87
N PHE A 99 2.71 6.85 -4.69
CA PHE A 99 1.31 6.58 -4.32
C PHE A 99 0.50 7.86 -4.06
N LEU A 100 1.13 8.89 -3.54
CA LEU A 100 0.47 10.17 -3.31
C LEU A 100 0.08 10.85 -4.63
N ILE A 101 0.97 10.81 -5.64
CA ILE A 101 0.66 11.30 -6.99
C ILE A 101 -0.53 10.54 -7.57
N ARG A 102 -0.47 9.21 -7.60
CA ARG A 102 -1.57 8.36 -8.09
C ARG A 102 -2.89 8.61 -7.37
N PHE A 103 -2.83 8.81 -6.06
CA PHE A 103 -4.02 9.14 -5.28
C PHE A 103 -4.60 10.50 -5.66
N CYS A 104 -3.75 11.53 -5.81
CA CYS A 104 -4.19 12.87 -6.20
C CYS A 104 -4.82 12.87 -7.60
N ASP A 105 -4.19 12.15 -8.57
CA ASP A 105 -4.73 11.98 -9.92
C ASP A 105 -6.11 11.31 -9.90
N MET A 106 -6.24 10.23 -9.11
CA MET A 106 -7.51 9.54 -8.94
C MET A 106 -8.57 10.43 -8.28
N PHE A 107 -8.18 11.21 -7.27
CA PHE A 107 -9.09 12.10 -6.55
C PHE A 107 -9.60 13.22 -7.46
N VAL A 108 -8.71 13.87 -8.21
CA VAL A 108 -9.06 14.94 -9.16
C VAL A 108 -9.95 14.39 -10.26
N SER A 109 -9.61 13.26 -10.85
CA SER A 109 -10.44 12.64 -11.91
C SER A 109 -11.80 12.14 -11.42
N GLY A 110 -11.95 11.85 -10.13
CA GLY A 110 -13.16 11.30 -9.54
C GLY A 110 -14.12 12.34 -8.95
N VAL A 111 -13.60 13.44 -8.39
CA VAL A 111 -14.42 14.40 -7.63
C VAL A 111 -14.55 15.74 -8.35
N ASN A 112 -13.43 16.39 -8.63
CA ASN A 112 -13.44 17.70 -9.26
C ASN A 112 -12.10 17.96 -9.97
N PRO A 113 -12.10 18.08 -11.29
CA PRO A 113 -10.91 18.34 -12.08
C PRO A 113 -10.27 19.72 -11.83
N ASP A 114 -11.01 20.67 -11.22
CA ASP A 114 -10.50 22.02 -10.96
C ASP A 114 -9.68 22.14 -9.68
N VAL A 115 -9.60 21.06 -8.88
CA VAL A 115 -8.84 21.09 -7.62
C VAL A 115 -7.37 20.83 -7.87
N ASP A 116 -6.50 21.71 -7.35
CA ASP A 116 -5.05 21.55 -7.45
C ASP A 116 -4.58 20.34 -6.62
N THR A 117 -3.90 19.40 -7.29
CA THR A 117 -3.29 18.20 -6.71
C THR A 117 -2.36 18.54 -5.55
N LYS A 118 -1.66 19.68 -5.61
CA LYS A 118 -0.71 20.13 -4.58
C LYS A 118 -1.41 20.45 -3.26
N VAL A 119 -2.61 21.04 -3.33
CA VAL A 119 -3.40 21.34 -2.13
C VAL A 119 -3.86 20.06 -1.45
N ILE A 120 -4.32 19.06 -2.21
CA ILE A 120 -4.74 17.77 -1.69
C ILE A 120 -3.55 17.06 -1.02
N ALA A 121 -2.41 16.99 -1.69
CA ALA A 121 -1.19 16.37 -1.17
C ALA A 121 -0.72 17.04 0.11
N PHE A 122 -0.73 18.38 0.18
CA PHE A 122 -0.35 19.13 1.36
C PHE A 122 -1.27 18.82 2.55
N LEU A 123 -2.59 18.86 2.35
CA LEU A 123 -3.56 18.56 3.41
C LEU A 123 -3.40 17.15 3.96
N ILE A 124 -3.22 16.14 3.08
CA ILE A 124 -3.00 14.77 3.49
C ILE A 124 -1.71 14.64 4.31
N LEU A 125 -0.61 15.24 3.85
CA LEU A 125 0.65 15.18 4.57
C LEU A 125 0.55 15.86 5.96
N CYS A 126 -0.14 16.99 6.08
CA CYS A 126 -0.37 17.64 7.37
C CYS A 126 -1.11 16.73 8.36
N ILE A 127 -2.18 16.07 7.90
CA ILE A 127 -2.95 15.13 8.73
C ILE A 127 -2.09 13.91 9.10
N CYS A 128 -1.29 13.41 8.17
CA CYS A 128 -0.40 12.27 8.42
C CYS A 128 0.73 12.61 9.41
N VAL A 129 1.30 13.81 9.36
CA VAL A 129 2.28 14.29 10.35
C VAL A 129 1.66 14.31 11.75
N TYR A 130 0.44 14.85 11.86
CA TYR A 130 -0.28 14.80 13.12
C TYR A 130 -0.51 13.36 13.60
N GLY A 131 -0.96 12.46 12.72
CA GLY A 131 -1.12 11.03 13.02
C GLY A 131 0.17 10.38 13.49
N ALA A 132 1.28 10.64 12.78
CA ALA A 132 2.60 10.10 13.10
C ALA A 132 3.14 10.61 14.45
N SER A 133 2.82 11.86 14.82
CA SER A 133 3.19 12.42 16.13
C SER A 133 2.57 11.68 17.32
N LYS A 134 1.42 11.04 17.12
CA LYS A 134 0.74 10.22 18.15
C LYS A 134 1.34 8.80 18.27
N GLY A 135 2.12 8.39 17.28
CA GLY A 135 2.80 7.10 17.25
C GLY A 135 1.96 5.94 16.75
N ILE A 136 2.57 4.74 16.79
CA ILE A 136 2.00 3.53 16.16
C ILE A 136 0.76 2.97 16.88
N ASN A 137 0.60 3.23 18.18
CA ASN A 137 -0.52 2.72 18.98
C ASN A 137 -1.89 3.25 18.49
N PRO A 138 -2.09 4.58 18.41
CA PRO A 138 -3.33 5.13 17.86
C PRO A 138 -3.54 4.70 16.40
N LEU A 139 -2.47 4.68 15.58
CA LEU A 139 -2.56 4.24 14.20
C LEU A 139 -3.09 2.81 14.08
N SER A 140 -2.60 1.89 14.91
CA SER A 140 -3.07 0.50 14.90
C SER A 140 -4.54 0.33 15.32
N ARG A 141 -5.09 1.26 16.09
CA ARG A 141 -6.53 1.29 16.42
C ARG A 141 -7.34 1.83 15.25
N VAL A 142 -6.89 2.93 14.65
CA VAL A 142 -7.54 3.52 13.46
C VAL A 142 -7.57 2.53 12.31
N SER A 143 -6.49 1.78 12.08
CA SER A 143 -6.43 0.80 10.99
C SER A 143 -7.46 -0.32 11.11
N ILE A 144 -7.96 -0.65 12.31
CA ILE A 144 -9.06 -1.62 12.47
C ILE A 144 -10.36 -1.05 11.87
N PHE A 145 -10.66 0.22 12.13
CA PHE A 145 -11.84 0.88 11.56
C PHE A 145 -11.71 1.03 10.05
N VAL A 146 -10.52 1.42 9.56
CA VAL A 146 -10.24 1.52 8.14
C VAL A 146 -10.38 0.16 7.45
N LEU A 147 -9.91 -0.92 8.08
CA LEU A 147 -10.08 -2.28 7.56
C LEU A 147 -11.56 -2.67 7.48
N ALA A 148 -12.35 -2.40 8.51
CA ALA A 148 -13.78 -2.69 8.49
C ALA A 148 -14.48 -1.91 7.37
N PHE A 149 -14.17 -0.63 7.22
CA PHE A 149 -14.68 0.21 6.15
C PHE A 149 -14.28 -0.29 4.76
N LEU A 150 -13.04 -0.71 4.60
CA LEU A 150 -12.51 -1.27 3.36
C LEU A 150 -13.23 -2.58 2.98
N ILE A 151 -13.48 -3.47 3.95
CA ILE A 151 -14.24 -4.72 3.71
C ILE A 151 -15.65 -4.41 3.23
N ILE A 152 -16.31 -3.43 3.86
CA ILE A 152 -17.64 -2.99 3.44
C ILE A 152 -17.60 -2.41 2.03
N ALA A 153 -16.59 -1.55 1.71
CA ALA A 153 -16.44 -0.97 0.38
C ALA A 153 -16.25 -2.04 -0.69
N PHE A 154 -15.38 -3.03 -0.46
CA PHE A 154 -15.21 -4.15 -1.37
C PHE A 154 -16.47 -5.00 -1.50
N ALA A 155 -17.16 -5.28 -0.41
CA ALA A 155 -18.41 -6.02 -0.44
C ALA A 155 -19.46 -5.29 -1.31
N VAL A 156 -19.63 -3.98 -1.12
CA VAL A 156 -20.53 -3.16 -1.93
C VAL A 156 -20.15 -3.21 -3.42
N ILE A 157 -18.86 -3.05 -3.74
CA ILE A 157 -18.41 -3.07 -5.14
C ILE A 157 -18.64 -4.45 -5.76
N PHE A 158 -18.25 -5.53 -5.10
CA PHE A 158 -18.37 -6.86 -5.66
C PHE A 158 -19.82 -7.32 -5.77
N PHE A 159 -20.61 -7.19 -4.70
CA PHE A 159 -22.02 -7.57 -4.73
C PHE A 159 -22.83 -6.70 -5.69
N GLY A 160 -22.52 -5.41 -5.80
CA GLY A 160 -23.17 -4.50 -6.74
C GLY A 160 -22.90 -4.85 -8.21
N ASN A 161 -21.80 -5.53 -8.52
CA ASN A 161 -21.44 -5.93 -9.88
C ASN A 161 -21.79 -7.39 -10.23
N ILE A 162 -22.35 -8.19 -9.31
CA ILE A 162 -22.67 -9.60 -9.59
C ILE A 162 -23.58 -9.76 -10.79
N LYS A 163 -24.56 -8.86 -10.97
CA LYS A 163 -25.49 -8.92 -12.11
C LYS A 163 -24.86 -8.53 -13.45
N SER A 164 -23.80 -7.74 -13.40
CA SER A 164 -23.04 -7.31 -14.59
C SER A 164 -21.90 -8.26 -14.94
N PHE A 165 -21.83 -9.40 -14.24
CA PHE A 165 -20.78 -10.39 -14.46
C PHE A 165 -21.11 -11.18 -15.74
N GLU A 166 -20.38 -10.89 -16.80
CA GLU A 166 -20.49 -11.59 -18.07
C GLU A 166 -19.28 -12.50 -18.26
N PHE A 167 -19.53 -13.80 -18.44
CA PHE A 167 -18.54 -14.72 -18.92
C PHE A 167 -18.27 -14.41 -20.41
N ALA A 168 -17.57 -13.30 -20.68
CA ALA A 168 -17.21 -12.97 -22.05
C ALA A 168 -16.13 -13.95 -22.52
N PRO A 169 -16.39 -14.75 -23.57
CA PRO A 169 -15.41 -15.69 -24.13
C PRO A 169 -14.20 -15.00 -24.77
N ASN A 170 -14.22 -13.67 -24.84
CA ASN A 170 -13.16 -12.85 -25.41
C ASN A 170 -12.02 -12.51 -24.42
N SER A 171 -12.17 -12.79 -23.11
CA SER A 171 -11.00 -12.85 -22.22
C SER A 171 -10.23 -14.12 -22.59
N THR A 172 -9.47 -13.99 -23.66
CA THR A 172 -8.80 -15.09 -24.30
C THR A 172 -7.89 -15.80 -23.31
N PHE A 173 -8.19 -17.06 -23.03
CA PHE A 173 -7.26 -18.00 -22.41
C PHE A 173 -6.10 -18.27 -23.40
N VAL A 174 -5.42 -17.19 -23.79
CA VAL A 174 -4.25 -17.25 -24.65
C VAL A 174 -3.06 -17.68 -23.79
N THR A 175 -2.13 -18.38 -24.43
CA THR A 175 -0.87 -18.79 -23.78
C THR A 175 -0.18 -17.61 -23.12
N PRO A 176 0.32 -17.75 -21.88
CA PRO A 176 0.94 -16.67 -21.14
C PRO A 176 2.16 -16.13 -21.89
N ASP A 177 2.21 -14.82 -22.08
CA ASP A 177 3.37 -14.14 -22.65
C ASP A 177 4.40 -13.86 -21.54
N PHE A 178 5.58 -14.45 -21.67
CA PHE A 178 6.66 -14.32 -20.70
C PHE A 178 7.21 -12.90 -20.57
N SER A 179 7.12 -12.08 -21.64
CA SER A 179 7.55 -10.68 -21.58
C SER A 179 6.65 -9.87 -20.63
N ASN A 180 5.34 -10.09 -20.71
CA ASN A 180 4.34 -9.47 -19.84
C ASN A 180 4.45 -9.98 -18.40
N ILE A 181 4.75 -11.27 -18.19
CA ILE A 181 4.98 -11.81 -16.85
C ILE A 181 6.16 -11.09 -16.16
N ARG A 182 7.26 -10.86 -16.90
CA ARG A 182 8.45 -10.20 -16.35
C ARG A 182 8.15 -8.77 -15.89
N SER A 183 7.45 -7.97 -16.69
CA SER A 183 7.08 -6.60 -16.31
C SER A 183 6.14 -6.59 -15.11
N ASN A 184 5.15 -7.46 -15.10
CA ASN A 184 4.15 -7.56 -14.05
C ASN A 184 4.74 -8.07 -12.72
N VAL A 185 5.75 -8.96 -12.76
CA VAL A 185 6.49 -9.38 -11.55
C VAL A 185 7.26 -8.21 -10.95
N ALA A 186 7.85 -7.35 -11.78
CA ALA A 186 8.52 -6.15 -11.28
C ALA A 186 7.54 -5.23 -10.51
N ASP A 187 6.32 -5.07 -11.01
CA ASP A 187 5.26 -4.33 -10.33
C ASP A 187 4.81 -5.02 -9.04
N CYS A 188 4.70 -6.34 -9.04
CA CYS A 188 4.39 -7.11 -7.83
C CYS A 188 5.47 -6.98 -6.73
N LEU A 189 6.72 -6.66 -7.07
CA LEU A 189 7.79 -6.42 -6.09
C LEU A 189 7.51 -5.21 -5.17
N ILE A 190 6.59 -4.33 -5.53
CA ILE A 190 6.11 -3.26 -4.65
C ILE A 190 5.57 -3.85 -3.34
N PHE A 191 4.96 -5.04 -3.38
CA PHE A 191 4.50 -5.74 -2.18
C PHE A 191 5.64 -6.25 -1.30
N ALA A 192 6.87 -6.37 -1.83
CA ALA A 192 8.05 -6.75 -1.06
C ALA A 192 8.44 -5.71 0.01
N PHE A 193 7.89 -4.48 -0.04
CA PHE A 193 8.10 -3.49 1.03
C PHE A 193 7.41 -3.87 2.35
N LEU A 194 6.42 -4.76 2.33
CA LEU A 194 5.75 -5.27 3.52
C LEU A 194 6.71 -5.80 4.60
N PRO A 195 7.68 -6.68 4.26
CA PRO A 195 8.65 -7.17 5.24
C PRO A 195 9.48 -6.04 5.84
N VAL A 196 9.74 -5.00 5.07
CA VAL A 196 10.54 -3.84 5.51
C VAL A 196 9.77 -3.03 6.54
N ILE A 197 8.52 -2.67 6.26
CA ILE A 197 7.63 -2.01 7.25
C ILE A 197 7.54 -2.87 8.51
N PHE A 198 7.36 -4.18 8.33
CA PHE A 198 7.30 -5.13 9.42
C PHE A 198 8.59 -5.19 10.23
N GLY A 199 9.74 -5.24 9.57
CA GLY A 199 11.05 -5.26 10.22
C GLY A 199 11.31 -4.01 11.07
N PHE A 200 10.90 -2.83 10.62
CA PHE A 200 11.11 -1.58 11.34
C PHE A 200 10.05 -1.27 12.41
N ASN A 201 8.82 -1.78 12.27
CA ASN A 201 7.73 -1.54 13.23
C ASN A 201 7.58 -2.64 14.28
N SER A 202 8.32 -3.74 14.16
CA SER A 202 8.16 -4.91 15.01
C SER A 202 8.78 -4.81 16.41
N THR A 203 9.19 -3.61 16.83
CA THR A 203 9.92 -3.35 18.09
C THR A 203 9.31 -3.94 19.36
N SER A 204 8.11 -4.46 19.29
CA SER A 204 7.36 -4.86 20.48
C SER A 204 6.81 -6.29 20.47
N THR A 205 7.05 -7.07 19.44
CA THR A 205 6.44 -8.41 19.36
C THR A 205 7.40 -9.51 19.75
N LYS A 206 7.48 -9.82 21.05
CA LYS A 206 8.29 -10.92 21.58
C LYS A 206 7.95 -12.30 20.98
N ASN A 207 6.71 -12.49 20.50
CA ASN A 207 6.20 -13.78 20.02
C ASN A 207 5.56 -13.66 18.62
N LEU A 208 6.31 -13.21 17.62
CA LEU A 208 5.83 -13.22 16.24
C LEU A 208 5.90 -14.62 15.67
N SER A 209 4.73 -15.23 15.48
CA SER A 209 4.64 -16.48 14.73
C SER A 209 4.78 -16.19 13.22
N ILE A 210 5.57 -16.97 12.51
CA ILE A 210 5.72 -16.89 11.05
C ILE A 210 4.38 -17.04 10.31
N LYS A 211 3.40 -17.69 10.95
CA LYS A 211 2.06 -17.91 10.39
C LYS A 211 1.33 -16.58 10.09
N GLN A 212 1.52 -15.55 10.93
CA GLN A 212 0.80 -14.29 10.78
C GLN A 212 1.19 -13.53 9.50
N PRO A 213 2.48 -13.23 9.21
CA PRO A 213 2.87 -12.57 7.97
C PRO A 213 2.51 -13.39 6.73
N VAL A 214 2.62 -14.72 6.78
CA VAL A 214 2.22 -15.59 5.66
C VAL A 214 0.73 -15.47 5.39
N ILE A 215 -0.12 -15.59 6.42
CA ILE A 215 -1.57 -15.45 6.27
C ILE A 215 -1.93 -14.06 5.74
N THR A 216 -1.31 -12.99 6.27
CA THR A 216 -1.55 -11.63 5.78
C THR A 216 -1.20 -11.49 4.31
N THR A 217 -0.06 -12.02 3.88
CA THR A 217 0.36 -12.01 2.47
C THR A 217 -0.63 -12.76 1.60
N LEU A 218 -1.06 -13.96 1.99
CA LEU A 218 -2.04 -14.74 1.24
C LEU A 218 -3.39 -14.02 1.11
N ILE A 219 -3.85 -13.34 2.15
CA ILE A 219 -5.10 -12.56 2.10
C ILE A 219 -4.96 -11.38 1.13
N ILE A 220 -3.83 -10.67 1.14
CA ILE A 220 -3.57 -9.53 0.23
C ILE A 220 -3.61 -10.01 -1.22
N PHE A 221 -2.86 -11.06 -1.53
CA PHE A 221 -2.84 -11.60 -2.90
C PHE A 221 -4.17 -12.23 -3.31
N GLY A 222 -4.90 -12.84 -2.37
CA GLY A 222 -6.28 -13.29 -2.59
C GLY A 222 -7.22 -12.13 -2.95
N THR A 223 -7.09 -10.99 -2.27
CA THR A 223 -7.84 -9.77 -2.60
C THR A 223 -7.46 -9.25 -3.98
N LEU A 224 -6.17 -9.27 -4.34
CA LEU A 224 -5.69 -8.87 -5.66
C LEU A 224 -6.26 -9.78 -6.76
N MET A 225 -6.20 -11.09 -6.57
CA MET A 225 -6.81 -12.07 -7.50
C MET A 225 -8.29 -11.80 -7.70
N LEU A 226 -9.03 -11.63 -6.61
CA LEU A 226 -10.47 -11.39 -6.65
C LEU A 226 -10.79 -10.09 -7.38
N THR A 227 -10.02 -9.03 -7.13
CA THR A 227 -10.16 -7.75 -7.84
C THR A 227 -9.89 -7.91 -9.33
N LEU A 228 -8.86 -8.64 -9.71
CA LEU A 228 -8.49 -8.91 -11.10
C LEU A 228 -9.62 -9.68 -11.82
N PHE A 229 -10.19 -10.70 -11.20
CA PHE A 229 -11.33 -11.41 -11.77
C PHE A 229 -12.54 -10.50 -11.97
N PHE A 230 -12.92 -9.72 -10.97
CA PHE A 230 -14.06 -8.82 -11.11
C PHE A 230 -13.84 -7.74 -12.17
N THR A 231 -12.65 -7.16 -12.27
CA THR A 231 -12.37 -6.17 -13.32
C THR A 231 -12.44 -6.79 -14.71
N ASP A 232 -11.93 -8.00 -14.91
CA ASP A 232 -11.96 -8.67 -16.20
C ASP A 232 -13.36 -9.12 -16.62
N PHE A 233 -14.15 -9.69 -15.71
CA PHE A 233 -15.47 -10.20 -16.01
C PHE A 233 -16.58 -9.14 -16.07
N VAL A 234 -16.39 -7.98 -15.43
CA VAL A 234 -17.37 -6.88 -15.43
C VAL A 234 -17.03 -5.82 -16.47
N ILE A 235 -15.75 -5.44 -16.59
CA ILE A 235 -15.30 -4.35 -17.46
C ILE A 235 -14.68 -4.89 -18.75
N GLY A 236 -14.11 -6.10 -18.71
CA GLY A 236 -13.47 -6.73 -19.86
C GLY A 236 -12.19 -6.00 -20.31
N ALA A 237 -11.91 -6.06 -21.62
CA ALA A 237 -10.71 -5.48 -22.24
C ALA A 237 -10.58 -3.96 -21.98
N TYR A 238 -11.68 -3.25 -21.77
CA TYR A 238 -11.67 -1.82 -21.49
C TYR A 238 -10.94 -1.48 -20.17
N SER A 239 -10.90 -2.42 -19.23
CA SER A 239 -10.18 -2.25 -17.95
C SER A 239 -8.68 -2.00 -18.15
N ALA A 240 -8.07 -2.55 -19.20
CA ALA A 240 -6.65 -2.37 -19.50
C ALA A 240 -6.30 -0.94 -19.96
N GLN A 241 -7.27 -0.22 -20.51
CA GLN A 241 -7.11 1.14 -21.01
C GLN A 241 -7.35 2.20 -19.90
N GLN A 242 -7.90 1.78 -18.77
CA GLN A 242 -8.24 2.70 -17.68
C GLN A 242 -7.15 2.76 -16.61
N PRO A 243 -6.71 3.96 -16.21
CA PRO A 243 -5.68 4.11 -15.18
C PRO A 243 -6.16 3.63 -13.80
N PHE A 244 -7.47 3.68 -13.54
CA PHE A 244 -8.09 3.33 -12.25
C PHE A 244 -9.25 2.34 -12.45
N SER A 245 -8.94 1.11 -12.81
CA SER A 245 -9.94 0.07 -13.13
C SER A 245 -10.87 -0.26 -11.94
N VAL A 246 -10.37 -0.22 -10.70
CA VAL A 246 -11.19 -0.46 -9.51
C VAL A 246 -12.16 0.70 -9.24
N GLN A 247 -11.76 1.93 -9.52
CA GLN A 247 -12.66 3.09 -9.46
C GLN A 247 -13.78 2.96 -10.52
N LEU A 248 -13.45 2.52 -11.72
CA LEU A 248 -14.46 2.26 -12.74
C LEU A 248 -15.42 1.16 -12.31
N LEU A 249 -14.90 0.08 -11.71
CA LEU A 249 -15.72 -1.00 -11.14
C LEU A 249 -16.67 -0.48 -10.04
N SER A 250 -16.26 0.53 -9.25
CA SER A 250 -17.13 1.14 -8.26
C SER A 250 -18.23 2.01 -8.87
N LYS A 251 -17.98 2.64 -10.03
CA LYS A 251 -18.99 3.41 -10.79
C LYS A 251 -20.03 2.51 -11.44
N THR A 252 -19.66 1.30 -11.83
CA THR A 252 -20.58 0.33 -12.45
C THR A 252 -21.44 -0.43 -11.43
N ALA A 253 -21.05 -0.45 -10.16
CA ALA A 253 -21.80 -1.12 -9.11
C ALA A 253 -23.20 -0.51 -8.92
N TYR A 254 -24.21 -1.37 -8.79
CA TYR A 254 -25.59 -0.95 -8.56
C TYR A 254 -26.34 -1.87 -7.59
N PHE A 255 -27.24 -1.27 -6.78
CA PHE A 255 -28.15 -1.96 -5.87
C PHE A 255 -29.56 -1.38 -6.07
N GLY A 256 -30.43 -2.12 -6.74
CA GLY A 256 -31.75 -1.61 -7.12
C GLY A 256 -31.60 -0.38 -8.02
N ASP A 257 -32.12 0.74 -7.57
CA ASP A 257 -32.07 2.02 -8.32
C ASP A 257 -30.82 2.86 -8.01
N MET A 258 -30.05 2.48 -6.99
CA MET A 258 -28.81 3.20 -6.62
C MET A 258 -27.65 2.76 -7.50
N LYS A 259 -27.01 3.73 -8.15
CA LYS A 259 -25.83 3.55 -9.01
C LYS A 259 -24.70 4.45 -8.53
N GLY A 260 -23.45 4.02 -8.79
CA GLY A 260 -22.27 4.83 -8.56
C GLY A 260 -21.87 4.88 -7.08
N PHE A 261 -21.05 3.93 -6.65
CA PHE A 261 -20.48 3.88 -5.31
C PHE A 261 -19.04 4.41 -5.30
N ASP A 262 -18.69 5.25 -6.27
CA ASP A 262 -17.36 5.84 -6.44
C ASP A 262 -16.95 6.74 -5.27
N SER A 263 -17.87 7.54 -4.73
CA SER A 263 -17.60 8.36 -3.54
C SER A 263 -17.27 7.50 -2.31
N PHE A 264 -17.93 6.35 -2.17
CA PHE A 264 -17.67 5.42 -1.07
C PHE A 264 -16.31 4.74 -1.22
N TYR A 265 -15.97 4.35 -2.46
CA TYR A 265 -14.64 3.83 -2.81
C TYR A 265 -13.54 4.86 -2.54
N LEU A 266 -13.75 6.11 -2.98
CA LEU A 266 -12.80 7.19 -2.78
C LEU A 266 -12.53 7.47 -1.29
N ALA A 267 -13.57 7.45 -0.46
CA ALA A 267 -13.45 7.59 0.98
C ALA A 267 -12.61 6.43 1.59
N ALA A 268 -12.81 5.20 1.11
CA ALA A 268 -12.02 4.04 1.56
C ALA A 268 -10.54 4.17 1.18
N VAL A 269 -10.24 4.60 -0.05
CA VAL A 269 -8.86 4.85 -0.50
C VAL A 269 -8.21 5.98 0.29
N THR A 270 -8.96 7.07 0.55
CA THR A 270 -8.46 8.19 1.37
C THR A 270 -8.10 7.75 2.79
N ALA A 271 -8.90 6.89 3.38
CA ALA A 271 -8.57 6.31 4.69
C ALA A 271 -7.33 5.40 4.64
N CYS A 272 -7.17 4.61 3.57
CA CYS A 272 -6.00 3.75 3.38
C CYS A 272 -4.72 4.56 3.16
N ILE A 273 -4.74 5.64 2.36
CA ILE A 273 -3.56 6.48 2.13
C ILE A 273 -3.12 7.15 3.41
N PHE A 274 -4.06 7.61 4.25
CA PHE A 274 -3.75 8.14 5.58
C PHE A 274 -3.01 7.14 6.45
N VAL A 275 -3.49 5.89 6.54
CA VAL A 275 -2.83 4.84 7.34
C VAL A 275 -1.45 4.53 6.77
N PHE A 276 -1.33 4.41 5.45
CA PHE A 276 -0.08 4.09 4.77
C PHE A 276 0.99 5.17 4.99
N VAL A 277 0.69 6.43 4.65
CA VAL A 277 1.64 7.53 4.79
C VAL A 277 2.06 7.74 6.24
N THR A 278 1.09 7.64 7.17
CA THR A 278 1.39 7.74 8.61
C THR A 278 2.30 6.61 9.07
N ALA A 279 2.06 5.36 8.63
CA ALA A 279 2.91 4.21 8.96
C ALA A 279 4.34 4.38 8.42
N VAL A 280 4.48 4.89 7.19
CA VAL A 280 5.78 5.18 6.58
C VAL A 280 6.51 6.28 7.36
N LEU A 281 5.85 7.39 7.69
CA LEU A 281 6.46 8.47 8.47
C LEU A 281 6.97 7.99 9.83
N ILE A 282 6.20 7.14 10.52
CA ILE A 282 6.63 6.51 11.78
C ILE A 282 7.83 5.59 11.53
N SER A 283 7.80 4.79 10.48
CA SER A 283 8.89 3.84 10.17
C SER A 283 10.19 4.55 9.86
N VAL A 284 10.14 5.59 9.02
CA VAL A 284 11.31 6.41 8.69
C VAL A 284 11.84 7.15 9.90
N SER A 285 10.96 7.70 10.75
CA SER A 285 11.40 8.34 11.99
C SER A 285 12.10 7.38 12.95
N ASN A 286 11.63 6.14 13.04
CA ASN A 286 12.25 5.10 13.87
C ASN A 286 13.62 4.66 13.34
N CYS A 287 13.86 4.74 12.03
CA CYS A 287 15.16 4.48 11.43
C CYS A 287 16.22 5.54 11.81
N ILE A 288 15.80 6.80 11.95
CA ILE A 288 16.71 7.92 12.16
C ILE A 288 16.90 8.23 13.65
N VAL A 289 15.80 8.21 14.43
CA VAL A 289 15.77 8.73 15.80
C VAL A 289 15.30 7.67 16.78
N ASN A 290 16.22 7.17 17.57
CA ASN A 290 15.93 6.23 18.65
C ASN A 290 15.53 6.92 19.97
N THR A 291 15.13 8.22 19.97
CA THR A 291 14.97 9.00 21.19
C THR A 291 13.86 10.05 21.13
N SER A 292 13.34 10.36 22.30
CA SER A 292 12.41 11.42 22.75
C SER A 292 11.35 11.98 21.77
N SER A 293 10.11 11.98 22.23
CA SER A 293 8.87 12.40 21.52
C SER A 293 8.94 13.76 20.77
N LYS A 294 9.63 14.76 21.33
CA LYS A 294 9.71 16.09 20.68
C LYS A 294 10.62 16.09 19.45
N ARG A 295 11.75 15.39 19.47
CA ARG A 295 12.66 15.26 18.32
C ARG A 295 12.01 14.48 17.20
N THR A 296 11.21 13.47 17.53
CA THR A 296 10.47 12.66 16.54
C THR A 296 9.54 13.52 15.70
N LEU A 297 8.80 14.46 16.32
CA LEU A 297 7.88 15.34 15.61
C LEU A 297 8.61 16.25 14.60
N VAL A 298 9.74 16.85 14.98
CA VAL A 298 10.53 17.69 14.09
C VAL A 298 11.04 16.89 12.87
N PHE A 299 11.56 15.67 13.11
CA PHE A 299 12.04 14.81 12.01
C PHE A 299 10.91 14.35 11.10
N VAL A 300 9.76 13.97 11.64
CA VAL A 300 8.59 13.60 10.83
C VAL A 300 8.15 14.78 9.97
N SER A 301 8.14 16.01 10.50
CA SER A 301 7.77 17.20 9.73
C SER A 301 8.79 17.50 8.61
N ILE A 302 10.08 17.34 8.87
CA ILE A 302 11.12 17.52 7.85
C ILE A 302 10.96 16.48 6.72
N ILE A 303 10.72 15.21 7.07
CA ILE A 303 10.52 14.15 6.08
C ILE A 303 9.26 14.42 5.25
N ALA A 304 8.16 14.83 5.88
CA ALA A 304 6.94 15.18 5.17
C ALA A 304 7.15 16.38 4.23
N LEU A 305 7.93 17.38 4.64
CA LEU A 305 8.30 18.50 3.78
C LEU A 305 9.13 18.02 2.56
N ILE A 306 10.10 17.14 2.77
CA ILE A 306 10.86 16.54 1.66
C ILE A 306 9.95 15.77 0.72
N MET A 307 9.01 14.97 1.24
CA MET A 307 8.02 14.27 0.43
C MET A 307 7.15 15.24 -0.38
N PHE A 308 6.73 16.34 0.22
CA PHE A 308 5.94 17.36 -0.48
C PHE A 308 6.75 18.04 -1.60
N VAL A 309 7.99 18.42 -1.35
CA VAL A 309 8.88 19.01 -2.38
C VAL A 309 9.08 18.03 -3.54
N LEU A 310 9.36 16.76 -3.24
CA LEU A 310 9.50 15.74 -4.27
C LEU A 310 8.20 15.52 -5.05
N PHE A 311 7.04 15.57 -4.38
CA PHE A 311 5.74 15.51 -5.03
C PHE A 311 5.57 16.66 -6.02
N VAL A 312 5.80 17.90 -5.61
CA VAL A 312 5.67 19.08 -6.47
C VAL A 312 6.64 19.03 -7.67
N CYS A 313 7.88 18.55 -7.46
CA CYS A 313 8.84 18.38 -8.54
C CYS A 313 8.39 17.31 -9.54
N ALA A 314 7.88 16.18 -9.07
CA ALA A 314 7.43 15.07 -9.92
C ALA A 314 6.13 15.43 -10.67
N ASP A 315 5.18 16.09 -10.02
CA ASP A 315 3.94 16.57 -10.61
C ASP A 315 4.22 17.59 -11.72
N SER A 316 5.11 18.54 -11.47
CA SER A 316 5.53 19.52 -12.47
C SER A 316 6.26 18.88 -13.67
N TYR A 317 7.02 17.80 -13.46
CA TYR A 317 7.67 17.06 -14.55
C TYR A 317 6.66 16.32 -15.42
N ASN A 318 5.64 15.69 -14.83
CA ASN A 318 4.59 15.00 -15.57
C ASN A 318 3.76 15.98 -16.43
N THR A 319 3.40 17.14 -15.90
CA THR A 319 2.70 18.19 -16.65
C THR A 319 3.51 18.69 -17.85
N VAL A 320 4.82 18.83 -17.73
CA VAL A 320 5.71 19.24 -18.85
C VAL A 320 5.84 18.16 -19.90
N LYS A 321 5.75 16.88 -19.52
CA LYS A 321 5.87 15.75 -20.47
C LYS A 321 4.58 15.53 -21.29
N GLU A 322 3.42 15.96 -20.78
CA GLU A 322 2.13 15.88 -21.48
C GLU A 322 1.86 17.06 -22.41
N LEU A 323 2.64 18.14 -22.33
CA LEU A 323 2.67 19.28 -23.27
C LEU A 323 3.61 19.01 -24.45
#